data_a439325939a47137833ded7c742eccc5
#
_entry.id   a439325939a47137833ded7c742eccc5
#
_cell.length_a   1.000
_cell.length_b   1.000
_cell.length_c   1.000
_cell.angle_alpha   90.00
_cell.angle_beta   90.00
_cell.angle_gamma   90.00
#
_symmetry.space_group_name_H-M   'P 1'
#
loop_
_entity.id
_entity.type
_entity.pdbx_description
1 polymer ?
#
loop_
_entity_poly.entity_id
_entity_poly.type
_entity_poly.pdbx_seq_one_letter_code
_entity_poly.pdbx_strand_id
1 'polypeptide(L)'
;MILNEIIATKTSEVGLSWFDFFSIGHICFGIGVFLFFSLGYSIPKSRGDTPILSLLAVFILTFIILIAWEVVENTLFIDIGWKFGDRDSSRNILTDIVLGTIGALGMLLWAYEAFEKGKKHWPYYVFGLIMFVIWLGVFSLLLNLTLS
;
A
#
# COMPACT_ATOMS: atom_id res chain seq x y z
N MET A 1 -11.64 19.09 19.19
CA MET A 1 -12.00 17.70 19.52
C MET A 1 -12.30 16.89 18.26
N ILE A 2 -13.21 17.30 17.38
CA ILE A 2 -13.55 16.54 16.14
C ILE A 2 -12.37 16.46 15.15
N LEU A 3 -11.56 17.50 15.00
CA LEU A 3 -10.43 17.52 14.06
C LEU A 3 -9.36 16.47 14.40
N ASN A 4 -9.09 16.24 15.68
CA ASN A 4 -8.09 15.25 16.14
C ASN A 4 -8.59 13.80 15.95
N GLU A 5 -9.90 13.59 15.82
CA GLU A 5 -10.45 12.29 15.46
C GLU A 5 -10.27 11.99 13.96
N ILE A 6 -10.21 13.03 13.12
CA ILE A 6 -10.06 12.88 11.67
C ILE A 6 -8.59 12.80 11.30
N ILE A 7 -7.75 13.71 11.79
CA ILE A 7 -6.32 13.79 11.42
C ILE A 7 -5.48 13.84 12.70
N ALA A 8 -4.53 12.93 12.83
CA ALA A 8 -3.56 12.92 13.91
C ALA A 8 -2.63 14.14 13.78
N THR A 9 -2.61 14.97 14.81
CA THR A 9 -1.74 16.17 14.90
C THR A 9 -0.61 15.98 15.92
N LYS A 10 -0.68 14.92 16.73
CA LYS A 10 0.29 14.55 17.76
C LYS A 10 0.63 13.07 17.64
N THR A 11 1.82 12.69 18.11
CA THR A 11 2.27 11.29 18.14
C THR A 11 1.33 10.37 18.93
N SER A 12 0.68 10.85 19.98
CA SER A 12 -0.30 10.10 20.77
C SER A 12 -1.63 9.85 20.05
N GLU A 13 -1.85 10.43 18.89
CA GLU A 13 -3.06 10.29 18.07
C GLU A 13 -2.83 9.35 16.86
N VAL A 14 -1.57 8.97 16.60
CA VAL A 14 -1.18 8.03 15.54
C VAL A 14 -1.82 6.67 15.80
N GLY A 15 -2.40 6.07 14.76
CA GLY A 15 -3.15 4.82 14.84
C GLY A 15 -4.56 4.96 15.45
N LEU A 16 -4.89 6.10 16.08
CA LEU A 16 -6.20 6.34 16.69
C LEU A 16 -7.14 7.17 15.81
N SER A 17 -6.60 8.10 15.05
CA SER A 17 -7.34 8.97 14.12
C SER A 17 -7.65 8.22 12.81
N TRP A 18 -8.61 8.75 12.01
CA TRP A 18 -8.86 8.20 10.67
C TRP A 18 -7.63 8.30 9.77
N PHE A 19 -6.96 9.46 9.77
CA PHE A 19 -5.76 9.73 8.97
C PHE A 19 -4.61 10.11 9.89
N ASP A 20 -3.46 9.55 9.64
CA ASP A 20 -2.20 9.95 10.24
C ASP A 20 -1.08 10.07 9.19
N PHE A 21 0.13 10.37 9.62
CA PHE A 21 1.26 10.50 8.70
C PHE A 21 1.54 9.19 7.95
N PHE A 22 1.31 8.04 8.57
CA PHE A 22 1.61 6.73 7.98
C PHE A 22 0.55 6.28 6.97
N SER A 23 -0.63 6.89 6.97
CA SER A 23 -1.69 6.61 5.99
C SER A 23 -1.23 6.84 4.53
N ILE A 24 -0.29 7.78 4.30
CA ILE A 24 0.36 7.95 2.98
C ILE A 24 1.15 6.71 2.58
N GLY A 25 1.80 6.06 3.56
CA GLY A 25 2.52 4.82 3.36
C GLY A 25 1.63 3.71 2.78
N HIS A 26 0.37 3.61 3.23
CA HIS A 26 -0.56 2.59 2.75
C HIS A 26 -0.96 2.80 1.28
N ILE A 27 -1.09 4.05 0.81
CA ILE A 27 -1.27 4.33 -0.63
C ILE A 27 -0.07 3.81 -1.42
N CYS A 28 1.15 4.15 -0.97
CA CYS A 28 2.38 3.73 -1.62
C CYS A 28 2.56 2.21 -1.58
N PHE A 29 2.17 1.57 -0.47
CA PHE A 29 2.17 0.12 -0.32
C PHE A 29 1.24 -0.56 -1.32
N GLY A 30 -0.01 -0.09 -1.44
CA GLY A 30 -0.96 -0.61 -2.43
C GLY A 30 -0.45 -0.51 -3.87
N ILE A 31 0.18 0.62 -4.22
CA ILE A 31 0.83 0.83 -5.53
C ILE A 31 1.98 -0.16 -5.73
N GLY A 32 2.87 -0.32 -4.74
CA GLY A 32 4.04 -1.18 -4.82
C GLY A 32 3.67 -2.66 -4.90
N VAL A 33 2.73 -3.12 -4.08
CA VAL A 33 2.24 -4.52 -4.08
C VAL A 33 1.54 -4.83 -5.41
N PHE A 34 0.70 -3.90 -5.91
CA PHE A 34 0.09 -4.07 -7.23
C PHE A 34 1.14 -4.19 -8.33
N LEU A 35 2.16 -3.31 -8.34
CA LEU A 35 3.27 -3.41 -9.28
C LEU A 35 3.90 -4.80 -9.23
N PHE A 36 4.23 -5.30 -8.03
CA PHE A 36 4.89 -6.59 -7.85
C PHE A 36 4.08 -7.74 -8.49
N PHE A 37 2.81 -7.90 -8.15
CA PHE A 37 1.98 -8.95 -8.74
C PHE A 37 1.70 -8.71 -10.23
N SER A 38 1.63 -7.45 -10.67
CA SER A 38 1.40 -7.12 -12.06
C SER A 38 2.55 -7.51 -13.00
N LEU A 39 3.74 -7.85 -12.47
CA LEU A 39 4.82 -8.40 -13.29
C LEU A 39 4.41 -9.72 -13.98
N GLY A 40 3.57 -10.54 -13.31
CA GLY A 40 3.00 -11.76 -13.88
C GLY A 40 1.98 -11.51 -15.02
N TYR A 41 1.48 -10.28 -15.12
CA TYR A 41 0.65 -9.83 -16.25
C TYR A 41 1.48 -9.08 -17.29
N SER A 42 2.23 -8.07 -16.85
CA SER A 42 2.82 -7.05 -17.71
C SER A 42 4.04 -7.56 -18.50
N ILE A 43 4.88 -8.42 -17.90
CA ILE A 43 6.07 -8.93 -18.58
C ILE A 43 5.68 -9.87 -19.74
N PRO A 44 4.82 -10.92 -19.56
CA PRO A 44 4.40 -11.73 -20.67
C PRO A 44 3.65 -10.90 -21.74
N LYS A 45 2.74 -10.03 -21.31
CA LYS A 45 1.98 -9.18 -22.22
C LYS A 45 2.87 -8.31 -23.11
N SER A 46 3.93 -7.72 -22.54
CA SER A 46 4.87 -6.87 -23.29
C SER A 46 5.72 -7.66 -24.31
N ARG A 47 5.82 -8.98 -24.14
CA ARG A 47 6.53 -9.90 -25.07
C ARG A 47 5.59 -10.50 -26.11
N GLY A 48 4.29 -10.23 -26.04
CA GLY A 48 3.28 -10.85 -26.89
C GLY A 48 2.80 -12.22 -26.40
N ASP A 49 3.20 -12.62 -25.19
CA ASP A 49 2.81 -13.88 -24.57
C ASP A 49 1.50 -13.76 -23.79
N THR A 50 0.89 -14.90 -23.46
CA THR A 50 -0.28 -14.95 -22.58
C THR A 50 0.11 -14.61 -21.14
N PRO A 51 -0.53 -13.62 -20.49
CA PRO A 51 -0.28 -13.29 -19.09
C PRO A 51 -0.51 -14.48 -18.14
N ILE A 52 0.36 -14.62 -17.12
CA ILE A 52 0.22 -15.64 -16.07
C ILE A 52 -0.93 -15.28 -15.13
N LEU A 53 -1.12 -14.00 -14.86
CA LEU A 53 -2.19 -13.45 -14.02
C LEU A 53 -3.05 -12.49 -14.85
N SER A 54 -4.34 -12.45 -14.61
CA SER A 54 -5.19 -11.38 -15.13
C SER A 54 -5.04 -10.12 -14.24
N LEU A 55 -5.34 -8.92 -14.79
CA LEU A 55 -5.34 -7.69 -14.00
C LEU A 55 -6.29 -7.75 -12.81
N LEU A 56 -7.42 -8.44 -12.95
CA LEU A 56 -8.36 -8.66 -11.84
C LEU A 56 -7.75 -9.54 -10.76
N ALA A 57 -7.05 -10.63 -11.14
CA ALA A 57 -6.35 -11.49 -10.18
C ALA A 57 -5.26 -10.72 -9.43
N VAL A 58 -4.49 -9.87 -10.12
CA VAL A 58 -3.49 -8.98 -9.53
C VAL A 58 -4.13 -8.06 -8.49
N PHE A 59 -5.28 -7.44 -8.81
CA PHE A 59 -5.99 -6.56 -7.89
C PHE A 59 -6.50 -7.30 -6.65
N ILE A 60 -7.09 -8.49 -6.83
CA ILE A 60 -7.58 -9.31 -5.71
C ILE A 60 -6.42 -9.73 -4.80
N LEU A 61 -5.31 -10.20 -5.37
CA LEU A 61 -4.11 -10.55 -4.58
C LEU A 61 -3.57 -9.35 -3.81
N THR A 62 -3.50 -8.18 -4.45
CA THR A 62 -3.09 -6.94 -3.77
C THR A 62 -4.01 -6.63 -2.60
N PHE A 63 -5.34 -6.69 -2.79
CA PHE A 63 -6.31 -6.44 -1.73
C PHE A 63 -6.17 -7.42 -0.54
N ILE A 64 -5.92 -8.70 -0.82
CA ILE A 64 -5.65 -9.71 0.22
C ILE A 64 -4.39 -9.34 1.01
N ILE A 65 -3.32 -8.92 0.32
CA ILE A 65 -2.08 -8.51 0.99
C ILE A 65 -2.27 -7.25 1.83
N LEU A 66 -3.07 -6.28 1.39
CA LEU A 66 -3.38 -5.09 2.20
C LEU A 66 -4.05 -5.48 3.53
N ILE A 67 -5.04 -6.37 3.49
CA ILE A 67 -5.70 -6.88 4.71
C ILE A 67 -4.70 -7.67 5.57
N ALA A 68 -3.91 -8.55 4.97
CA ALA A 68 -2.92 -9.35 5.68
C ALA A 68 -1.86 -8.47 6.37
N TRP A 69 -1.47 -7.35 5.73
CA TRP A 69 -0.54 -6.38 6.30
C TRP A 69 -1.10 -5.77 7.58
N GLU A 70 -2.35 -5.32 7.58
CA GLU A 70 -3.01 -4.77 8.78
C GLU A 70 -3.06 -5.80 9.93
N VAL A 71 -3.33 -7.07 9.60
CA VAL A 71 -3.31 -8.13 10.61
C VAL A 71 -1.90 -8.30 11.18
N VAL A 72 -0.87 -8.37 10.34
CA VAL A 72 0.53 -8.52 10.76
C VAL A 72 0.97 -7.32 11.59
N GLU A 73 0.66 -6.12 11.15
CA GLU A 73 1.04 -4.88 11.83
C GLU A 73 0.39 -4.78 13.22
N ASN A 74 -0.88 -5.11 13.32
CA ASN A 74 -1.65 -5.00 14.56
C ASN A 74 -1.58 -6.25 15.47
N THR A 75 -0.80 -7.26 15.11
CA THR A 75 -0.53 -8.45 15.92
C THR A 75 0.96 -8.70 16.06
N LEU A 76 1.60 -9.25 15.04
CA LEU A 76 2.99 -9.66 15.08
C LEU A 76 3.94 -8.51 15.42
N PHE A 77 3.76 -7.32 14.80
CA PHE A 77 4.67 -6.19 15.04
C PHE A 77 4.53 -5.62 16.43
N ILE A 78 3.35 -5.71 17.04
CA ILE A 78 3.17 -5.38 18.46
C ILE A 78 3.93 -6.38 19.34
N ASP A 79 3.74 -7.69 19.08
CA ASP A 79 4.35 -8.75 19.90
C ASP A 79 5.89 -8.73 19.87
N ILE A 80 6.49 -8.36 18.74
CA ILE A 80 7.96 -8.24 18.59
C ILE A 80 8.50 -6.83 18.85
N GLY A 81 7.64 -5.87 19.21
CA GLY A 81 8.03 -4.48 19.52
C GLY A 81 8.45 -3.65 18.30
N TRP A 82 7.91 -3.95 17.12
CA TRP A 82 8.18 -3.23 15.87
C TRP A 82 7.13 -2.18 15.52
N LYS A 83 5.99 -2.19 16.20
CA LYS A 83 4.96 -1.18 15.99
C LYS A 83 5.10 -0.04 16.98
N PHE A 84 5.04 1.20 16.47
CA PHE A 84 4.98 2.40 17.28
C PHE A 84 3.60 2.56 17.93
N GLY A 85 3.58 2.72 19.25
CA GLY A 85 2.33 2.86 20.02
C GLY A 85 1.60 1.54 20.25
N ASP A 86 0.28 1.64 20.41
CA ASP A 86 -0.62 0.52 20.61
C ASP A 86 -1.24 0.02 19.30
N ARG A 87 -2.22 -0.87 19.40
CA ARG A 87 -3.03 -1.31 18.25
C ARG A 87 -3.80 -0.14 17.64
N ASP A 88 -3.88 -0.13 16.32
CA ASP A 88 -4.67 0.85 15.62
C ASP A 88 -6.15 0.69 15.91
N SER A 89 -6.85 1.80 15.89
CA SER A 89 -8.30 1.81 15.96
C SER A 89 -8.90 1.20 14.69
N SER A 90 -10.10 0.61 14.80
CA SER A 90 -10.78 0.04 13.62
C SER A 90 -10.99 1.05 12.49
N ARG A 91 -11.13 2.34 12.82
CA ARG A 91 -11.27 3.41 11.83
C ARG A 91 -9.96 3.70 11.10
N ASN A 92 -8.81 3.65 11.79
CA ASN A 92 -7.50 3.81 11.17
C ASN A 92 -7.21 2.62 10.23
N ILE A 93 -7.35 1.38 10.72
CA ILE A 93 -7.22 0.16 9.91
C ILE A 93 -8.09 0.21 8.64
N LEU A 94 -9.35 0.61 8.79
CA LEU A 94 -10.26 0.74 7.63
C LEU A 94 -9.76 1.78 6.63
N THR A 95 -9.30 2.93 7.13
CA THR A 95 -8.74 4.00 6.28
C THR A 95 -7.53 3.51 5.51
N ASP A 96 -6.61 2.82 6.15
CA ASP A 96 -5.35 2.36 5.56
C ASP A 96 -5.60 1.28 4.49
N ILE A 97 -6.53 0.35 4.73
CA ILE A 97 -7.01 -0.59 3.70
C ILE A 97 -7.64 0.16 2.51
N VAL A 98 -8.49 1.15 2.76
CA VAL A 98 -9.14 1.93 1.70
C VAL A 98 -8.10 2.72 0.88
N LEU A 99 -7.16 3.39 1.55
CA LEU A 99 -6.10 4.15 0.88
C LEU A 99 -5.18 3.25 0.05
N GLY A 100 -4.76 2.11 0.58
CA GLY A 100 -4.00 1.10 -0.15
C GLY A 100 -4.77 0.59 -1.37
N THR A 101 -6.08 0.36 -1.21
CA THR A 101 -6.95 -0.07 -2.32
C THR A 101 -7.07 1.01 -3.40
N ILE A 102 -7.17 2.28 -3.02
CA ILE A 102 -7.17 3.41 -3.98
C ILE A 102 -5.86 3.46 -4.76
N GLY A 103 -4.71 3.27 -4.09
CA GLY A 103 -3.41 3.18 -4.75
C GLY A 103 -3.35 2.04 -5.76
N ALA A 104 -3.80 0.84 -5.36
CA ALA A 104 -3.88 -0.34 -6.22
C ALA A 104 -4.83 -0.14 -7.41
N LEU A 105 -5.99 0.51 -7.20
CA LEU A 105 -6.95 0.82 -8.26
C LEU A 105 -6.35 1.78 -9.29
N GLY A 106 -5.63 2.80 -8.83
CA GLY A 106 -4.90 3.70 -9.72
C GLY A 106 -3.91 2.96 -10.62
N MET A 107 -3.16 2.01 -10.05
CA MET A 107 -2.23 1.17 -10.79
C MET A 107 -2.95 0.21 -11.75
N LEU A 108 -4.09 -0.36 -11.35
CA LEU A 108 -4.91 -1.21 -12.23
C LEU A 108 -5.35 -0.44 -13.48
N LEU A 109 -5.88 0.76 -13.30
CA LEU A 109 -6.32 1.62 -14.41
C LEU A 109 -5.13 1.98 -15.31
N TRP A 110 -4.00 2.32 -14.73
CA TRP A 110 -2.80 2.62 -15.50
C TRP A 110 -2.25 1.40 -16.23
N ALA A 111 -2.22 0.22 -15.61
CA ALA A 111 -1.81 -1.02 -16.27
C ALA A 111 -2.71 -1.32 -17.49
N TYR A 112 -4.03 -1.16 -17.35
CA TYR A 112 -4.96 -1.31 -18.46
C TYR A 112 -4.65 -0.33 -19.61
N GLU A 113 -4.44 0.96 -19.31
CA GLU A 113 -4.07 1.96 -20.32
C GLU A 113 -2.72 1.65 -20.99
N ALA A 114 -1.73 1.21 -20.21
CA ALA A 114 -0.40 0.94 -20.73
C ALA A 114 -0.38 -0.32 -21.62
N PHE A 115 -0.95 -1.43 -21.14
CA PHE A 115 -0.76 -2.74 -21.76
C PHE A 115 -1.89 -3.16 -22.69
N GLU A 116 -3.11 -2.69 -22.50
CA GLU A 116 -4.24 -2.99 -23.42
C GLU A 116 -4.41 -1.91 -24.48
N LYS A 117 -4.12 -0.65 -24.17
CA LYS A 117 -4.22 0.46 -25.12
C LYS A 117 -2.88 0.88 -25.75
N GLY A 118 -1.81 0.14 -25.48
CA GLY A 118 -0.49 0.33 -26.12
C GLY A 118 0.21 1.64 -25.77
N LYS A 119 -0.03 2.21 -24.57
CA LYS A 119 0.73 3.38 -24.10
C LYS A 119 2.12 2.97 -23.63
N LYS A 120 3.00 3.95 -23.38
CA LYS A 120 4.36 3.70 -22.87
C LYS A 120 4.32 2.95 -21.54
N HIS A 121 5.06 1.83 -21.45
CA HIS A 121 5.08 0.97 -20.27
C HIS A 121 6.07 1.41 -19.19
N TRP A 122 7.21 2.01 -19.56
CA TRP A 122 8.27 2.33 -18.61
C TRP A 122 7.83 3.29 -17.48
N PRO A 123 6.97 4.32 -17.70
CA PRO A 123 6.55 5.19 -16.61
C PRO A 123 5.75 4.46 -15.54
N TYR A 124 4.99 3.44 -15.92
CA TYR A 124 4.25 2.57 -15.01
C TYR A 124 5.19 1.88 -14.02
N TYR A 125 6.27 1.26 -14.52
CA TYR A 125 7.24 0.57 -13.66
C TYR A 125 8.03 1.53 -12.79
N VAL A 126 8.49 2.64 -13.34
CA VAL A 126 9.25 3.64 -12.59
C VAL A 126 8.42 4.25 -11.47
N PHE A 127 7.17 4.62 -11.75
CA PHE A 127 6.28 5.17 -10.74
C PHE A 127 6.00 4.15 -9.61
N GLY A 128 5.64 2.93 -9.95
CA GLY A 128 5.38 1.90 -8.96
C GLY A 128 6.61 1.58 -8.10
N LEU A 129 7.81 1.56 -8.70
CA LEU A 129 9.06 1.36 -7.97
C LEU A 129 9.36 2.53 -7.02
N ILE A 130 9.17 3.78 -7.47
CA ILE A 130 9.34 4.96 -6.62
C ILE A 130 8.39 4.89 -5.40
N MET A 131 7.12 4.56 -5.63
CA MET A 131 6.15 4.45 -4.54
C MET A 131 6.50 3.33 -3.56
N PHE A 132 6.99 2.20 -4.06
CA PHE A 132 7.49 1.13 -3.21
C PHE A 132 8.68 1.56 -2.34
N VAL A 133 9.62 2.32 -2.91
CA VAL A 133 10.76 2.88 -2.15
C VAL A 133 10.29 3.90 -1.11
N ILE A 134 9.31 4.74 -1.43
CA ILE A 134 8.70 5.67 -0.46
C ILE A 134 8.05 4.90 0.69
N TRP A 135 7.29 3.84 0.40
CA TRP A 135 6.71 2.99 1.44
C TRP A 135 7.79 2.40 2.36
N LEU A 136 8.89 1.85 1.80
CA LEU A 136 10.01 1.36 2.61
C LEU A 136 10.61 2.45 3.49
N GLY A 137 10.69 3.68 3.00
CA GLY A 137 11.15 4.85 3.77
C GLY A 137 10.21 5.18 4.93
N VAL A 138 8.90 5.21 4.69
CA VAL A 138 7.88 5.45 5.72
C VAL A 138 7.90 4.34 6.77
N PHE A 139 7.97 3.07 6.36
CA PHE A 139 8.08 1.93 7.26
C PHE A 139 9.37 1.97 8.10
N SER A 140 10.50 2.32 7.48
CA SER A 140 11.78 2.47 8.20
C SER A 140 11.73 3.60 9.22
N LEU A 141 11.04 4.69 8.92
CA LEU A 141 10.82 5.78 9.85
C LEU A 141 9.98 5.32 11.05
N LEU A 142 8.88 4.60 10.80
CA LEU A 142 8.04 3.99 11.84
C LEU A 142 8.90 3.11 12.77
N LEU A 143 9.70 2.23 12.20
CA LEU A 143 10.55 1.31 12.94
C LEU A 143 11.58 2.05 13.81
N ASN A 144 12.21 3.11 13.29
CA ASN A 144 13.14 3.93 14.06
C ASN A 144 12.44 4.64 15.23
N LEU A 145 11.23 5.15 15.04
CA LEU A 145 10.46 5.79 16.12
C LEU A 145 10.02 4.79 17.20
N THR A 146 9.85 3.52 16.83
CA THR A 146 9.51 2.44 17.77
C THR A 146 10.71 2.02 18.62
N LEU A 147 11.91 1.99 18.02
CA LEU A 147 13.12 1.49 18.66
C LEU A 147 13.93 2.57 19.41
N SER A 148 13.57 3.85 19.28
CA SER A 148 14.19 4.99 19.98
C SER A 148 13.51 5.27 21.32
#